data_fd2b151b3f9c7007abd4dbe364df570e
#
_entry.id   fd2b151b3f9c7007abd4dbe364df570e
#
_cell.length_a   1.000
_cell.length_b   1.000
_cell.length_c   1.000
_cell.angle_alpha   90.00
_cell.angle_beta   90.00
_cell.angle_gamma   90.00
#
_symmetry.space_group_name_H-M   'P 1'
#
loop_
_entity.id
_entity.type
_entity.pdbx_description
1 polymer ?
#
loop_
_entity_poly.entity_id
_entity_poly.type
_entity_poly.pdbx_seq_one_letter_code
_entity_poly.pdbx_strand_id
1 'polypeptide(L)'
;MSTRWTRGPSLSLTKNLSIPEHVPVGAVVGKGGSYCRKLRNDHGVRCSVNGDDRKVTLNGPRTGVKDAEDELASLFASFAITNPAQARVFEVVARDGPARWWSFQLDEEPSSNDMVEDYPYRLRQSGRAAETESERKSWIKEFREDDTAKVMDYLLESPSESPLRMKLAFGELCFLLKSIRCESSTIAWPELQKLCNLQDFSTRWSNFCSRKSPSIAALMDDLESWIEKGIEPRNALSVHLAGHEGNSYDLKYHLVDGQWELHNAYSRRTVRGTYDVILDNDTSFRVRAVARDDVAENAAADIQGYLDVAIPANGDFFETQVSLNGTAPAGMRIKSFDAKAKVSVKVNGLRFSISYLDELKKEFRLECRLTGEEKAKLGDGGNAAHVLIEKVLQMLS
;
A
#
# COMPACT_ATOMS: atom_id res chain seq x y z
N MET A 1 32.30 -33.20 52.39
CA MET A 1 31.85 -31.84 52.76
C MET A 1 31.54 -31.09 51.46
N SER A 2 30.24 -30.93 51.15
CA SER A 2 29.83 -30.26 49.92
C SER A 2 29.53 -28.80 50.25
N THR A 3 30.36 -27.91 49.79
CA THR A 3 30.19 -26.47 49.92
C THR A 3 29.06 -26.00 48.98
N ARG A 4 27.86 -25.82 49.55
CA ARG A 4 26.76 -25.11 48.85
C ARG A 4 27.16 -23.63 48.68
N TRP A 5 27.48 -23.27 47.46
CA TRP A 5 27.58 -21.85 47.07
C TRP A 5 26.17 -21.24 47.13
N THR A 6 25.89 -20.47 48.14
CA THR A 6 24.70 -19.61 48.18
C THR A 6 24.92 -18.49 47.18
N ARG A 7 24.14 -18.50 46.10
CA ARG A 7 24.05 -17.31 45.18
C ARG A 7 23.62 -16.11 46.02
N GLY A 8 24.51 -15.14 46.12
CA GLY A 8 24.18 -13.83 46.70
C GLY A 8 22.94 -13.20 46.01
N PRO A 9 22.22 -12.31 46.70
CA PRO A 9 21.05 -11.67 46.14
C PRO A 9 21.46 -10.96 44.85
N SER A 10 20.87 -11.36 43.72
CA SER A 10 21.05 -10.67 42.45
C SER A 10 20.44 -9.26 42.60
N LEU A 11 21.30 -8.22 42.60
CA LEU A 11 20.85 -6.83 42.64
C LEU A 11 19.90 -6.59 41.47
N SER A 12 18.62 -6.44 41.75
CA SER A 12 17.63 -6.03 40.73
C SER A 12 17.83 -4.56 40.39
N LEU A 13 17.88 -4.25 39.10
CA LEU A 13 17.96 -2.90 38.56
C LEU A 13 16.58 -2.50 38.04
N THR A 14 16.15 -1.29 38.34
CA THR A 14 15.00 -0.68 37.69
C THR A 14 15.49 0.43 36.77
N LYS A 15 15.05 0.41 35.52
CA LYS A 15 15.39 1.44 34.52
C LYS A 15 14.12 1.95 33.84
N ASN A 16 14.05 3.25 33.68
CA ASN A 16 12.97 3.92 32.95
C ASN A 16 13.52 4.44 31.62
N LEU A 17 12.81 4.15 30.54
CA LEU A 17 13.12 4.60 29.18
C LEU A 17 11.95 5.42 28.65
N SER A 18 12.22 6.54 28.01
CA SER A 18 11.19 7.30 27.30
C SER A 18 10.93 6.69 25.93
N ILE A 19 9.68 6.53 25.55
CA ILE A 19 9.28 6.11 24.22
C ILE A 19 9.30 7.35 23.32
N PRO A 20 10.16 7.40 22.28
CA PRO A 20 10.20 8.53 21.35
C PRO A 20 8.84 8.80 20.71
N GLU A 21 8.54 10.05 20.35
CA GLU A 21 7.24 10.44 19.80
C GLU A 21 6.86 9.67 18.52
N HIS A 22 7.85 9.40 17.67
CA HIS A 22 7.68 8.66 16.42
C HIS A 22 7.45 7.14 16.61
N VAL A 23 7.59 6.62 17.84
CA VAL A 23 7.39 5.19 18.14
C VAL A 23 5.99 4.98 18.70
N PRO A 24 5.12 4.19 18.05
CA PRO A 24 3.81 3.87 18.62
C PRO A 24 3.94 3.11 19.93
N VAL A 25 3.24 3.55 20.97
CA VAL A 25 3.25 2.87 22.28
C VAL A 25 2.80 1.41 22.18
N GLY A 26 1.83 1.13 21.28
CA GLY A 26 1.36 -0.22 20.98
C GLY A 26 2.44 -1.16 20.47
N ALA A 27 3.43 -0.66 19.74
CA ALA A 27 4.57 -1.46 19.26
C ALA A 27 5.45 -1.94 20.42
N VAL A 28 5.60 -1.11 21.46
CA VAL A 28 6.39 -1.43 22.65
C VAL A 28 5.66 -2.42 23.56
N VAL A 29 4.33 -2.37 23.61
CA VAL A 29 3.53 -3.32 24.36
C VAL A 29 3.40 -4.65 23.61
N GLY A 30 3.24 -4.57 22.28
CA GLY A 30 2.89 -5.68 21.42
C GLY A 30 1.45 -6.14 21.60
N LYS A 31 0.93 -6.95 20.69
CA LYS A 31 -0.44 -7.44 20.73
C LYS A 31 -0.72 -8.20 22.05
N GLY A 32 -1.67 -7.68 22.83
CA GLY A 32 -2.02 -8.24 24.13
C GLY A 32 -0.83 -8.36 25.09
N GLY A 33 0.18 -7.48 24.99
CA GLY A 33 1.37 -7.51 25.82
C GLY A 33 2.43 -8.54 25.38
N SER A 34 2.38 -9.00 24.14
CA SER A 34 3.30 -10.04 23.62
C SER A 34 4.77 -9.61 23.67
N TYR A 35 5.07 -8.35 23.34
CA TYR A 35 6.46 -7.88 23.34
C TYR A 35 7.03 -7.76 24.76
N CYS A 36 6.24 -7.26 25.72
CA CYS A 36 6.64 -7.26 27.13
C CYS A 36 6.83 -8.68 27.69
N ARG A 37 6.02 -9.66 27.25
CA ARG A 37 6.24 -11.07 27.59
C ARG A 37 7.50 -11.64 26.96
N LYS A 38 7.81 -11.26 25.70
CA LYS A 38 9.05 -11.63 25.04
C LYS A 38 10.27 -11.15 25.84
N LEU A 39 10.33 -9.86 26.18
CA LEU A 39 11.42 -9.31 27.01
C LEU A 39 11.57 -10.05 28.36
N ARG A 40 10.47 -10.48 28.95
CA ARG A 40 10.50 -11.30 30.18
C ARG A 40 11.14 -12.67 29.93
N ASN A 41 10.76 -13.34 28.86
CA ASN A 41 11.23 -14.68 28.54
C ASN A 41 12.69 -14.69 28.13
N ASP A 42 13.10 -13.71 27.33
CA ASP A 42 14.43 -13.67 26.71
C ASP A 42 15.48 -13.09 27.68
N HIS A 43 15.10 -12.09 28.45
CA HIS A 43 16.05 -11.33 29.30
C HIS A 43 15.75 -11.42 30.80
N GLY A 44 14.67 -12.12 31.20
CA GLY A 44 14.30 -12.24 32.62
C GLY A 44 13.85 -10.93 33.27
N VAL A 45 13.43 -9.94 32.48
CA VAL A 45 13.01 -8.62 32.98
C VAL A 45 11.50 -8.46 33.03
N ARG A 46 11.01 -7.75 34.05
CA ARG A 46 9.63 -7.31 34.10
C ARG A 46 9.52 -5.99 33.33
N CYS A 47 8.72 -5.96 32.28
CA CYS A 47 8.44 -4.79 31.48
C CYS A 47 7.04 -4.25 31.81
N SER A 48 6.93 -2.96 32.07
CA SER A 48 5.66 -2.24 32.18
C SER A 48 5.72 -0.97 31.34
N VAL A 49 4.62 -0.66 30.66
CA VAL A 49 4.52 0.51 29.77
C VAL A 49 3.40 1.41 30.28
N ASN A 50 3.74 2.68 30.53
CA ASN A 50 2.77 3.73 30.75
C ASN A 50 2.59 4.49 29.43
N GLY A 51 1.40 4.36 28.83
CA GLY A 51 1.10 4.98 27.53
C GLY A 51 0.97 6.50 27.63
N ASP A 52 0.38 7.01 28.72
CA ASP A 52 0.14 8.44 28.92
C ASP A 52 1.47 9.21 29.08
N ASP A 53 2.38 8.66 29.88
CA ASP A 53 3.71 9.23 30.09
C ASP A 53 4.73 8.84 29.01
N ARG A 54 4.36 7.98 28.08
CA ARG A 54 5.25 7.40 27.07
C ARG A 54 6.55 6.84 27.68
N LYS A 55 6.42 6.01 28.72
CA LYS A 55 7.53 5.43 29.46
C LYS A 55 7.47 3.92 29.52
N VAL A 56 8.64 3.29 29.37
CA VAL A 56 8.86 1.87 29.65
C VAL A 56 9.66 1.75 30.93
N THR A 57 9.20 0.93 31.85
CA THR A 57 9.94 0.58 33.08
C THR A 57 10.37 -0.89 32.97
N LEU A 58 11.68 -1.11 33.00
CA LEU A 58 12.32 -2.41 33.05
C LEU A 58 12.79 -2.70 34.49
N ASN A 59 12.50 -3.87 35.00
CA ASN A 59 12.97 -4.32 36.31
C ASN A 59 13.46 -5.76 36.24
N GLY A 60 14.69 -6.01 36.67
CA GLY A 60 15.28 -7.35 36.61
C GLY A 60 16.78 -7.38 36.90
N PRO A 61 17.47 -8.49 36.59
CA PRO A 61 18.92 -8.60 36.68
C PRO A 61 19.61 -7.54 35.85
N ARG A 62 20.72 -7.00 36.31
CA ARG A 62 21.43 -5.89 35.64
C ARG A 62 21.77 -6.20 34.17
N THR A 63 22.21 -7.41 33.87
CA THR A 63 22.50 -7.85 32.49
C THR A 63 21.23 -7.89 31.65
N GLY A 64 20.18 -8.53 32.16
CA GLY A 64 18.89 -8.62 31.43
C GLY A 64 18.25 -7.27 31.19
N VAL A 65 18.38 -6.31 32.13
CA VAL A 65 17.86 -4.94 31.92
C VAL A 65 18.64 -4.24 30.80
N LYS A 66 19.97 -4.45 30.72
CA LYS A 66 20.79 -3.89 29.65
C LYS A 66 20.43 -4.48 28.29
N ASP A 67 20.31 -5.81 28.21
CA ASP A 67 19.96 -6.50 26.96
C ASP A 67 18.56 -6.11 26.46
N ALA A 68 17.59 -5.99 27.38
CA ALA A 68 16.27 -5.51 27.06
C ALA A 68 16.24 -4.03 26.63
N GLU A 69 17.12 -3.20 27.19
CA GLU A 69 17.32 -1.81 26.76
C GLU A 69 17.86 -1.75 25.34
N ASP A 70 18.87 -2.54 25.01
CA ASP A 70 19.47 -2.60 23.67
C ASP A 70 18.45 -3.11 22.63
N GLU A 71 17.60 -4.08 23.01
CA GLU A 71 16.54 -4.55 22.15
C GLU A 71 15.46 -3.48 21.94
N LEU A 72 15.06 -2.75 22.99
CA LEU A 72 14.14 -1.60 22.87
C LEU A 72 14.73 -0.48 22.05
N ALA A 73 16.03 -0.17 22.23
CA ALA A 73 16.71 0.83 21.42
C ALA A 73 16.70 0.46 19.92
N SER A 74 16.92 -0.83 19.61
CA SER A 74 16.83 -1.36 18.26
C SER A 74 15.39 -1.28 17.70
N LEU A 75 14.39 -1.57 18.54
CA LEU A 75 12.98 -1.37 18.19
C LEU A 75 12.69 0.11 17.90
N PHE A 76 13.11 1.03 18.79
CA PHE A 76 12.90 2.47 18.58
C PHE A 76 13.59 2.97 17.31
N ALA A 77 14.81 2.50 17.06
CA ALA A 77 15.55 2.83 15.84
C ALA A 77 14.83 2.32 14.57
N SER A 78 14.11 1.19 14.65
CA SER A 78 13.34 0.68 13.51
C SER A 78 12.18 1.58 13.09
N PHE A 79 11.70 2.41 14.02
CA PHE A 79 10.69 3.44 13.76
C PHE A 79 11.31 4.82 13.48
N ALA A 80 12.59 5.01 13.79
CA ALA A 80 13.25 6.27 13.48
C ALA A 80 13.30 6.46 11.96
N ILE A 81 12.70 7.52 11.48
CA ILE A 81 12.85 7.96 10.11
C ILE A 81 14.24 8.57 10.02
N THR A 82 15.24 7.76 9.70
CA THR A 82 16.64 8.18 9.61
C THR A 82 16.89 9.16 8.46
N ASN A 83 15.96 9.23 7.51
CA ASN A 83 15.99 10.20 6.42
C ASN A 83 14.55 10.66 6.09
N PRO A 84 14.22 11.96 6.25
CA PRO A 84 12.92 12.51 5.85
C PRO A 84 12.57 12.20 4.40
N ALA A 85 13.57 12.08 3.52
CA ALA A 85 13.39 11.66 2.13
C ALA A 85 12.85 10.22 1.99
N GLN A 86 12.83 9.41 3.04
CA GLN A 86 12.29 8.04 3.05
C GLN A 86 10.93 7.94 3.79
N ALA A 87 10.42 9.05 4.33
CA ALA A 87 9.13 9.06 4.98
C ALA A 87 8.02 8.56 4.03
N ARG A 88 7.15 7.71 4.56
CA ARG A 88 5.97 7.23 3.85
C ARG A 88 4.76 7.93 4.42
N VAL A 89 3.98 8.53 3.54
CA VAL A 89 2.70 9.12 3.90
C VAL A 89 1.59 8.15 3.48
N PHE A 90 0.71 7.85 4.42
CA PHE A 90 -0.51 7.12 4.15
C PHE A 90 -1.66 7.90 4.74
N GLU A 91 -2.63 8.25 3.92
CA GLU A 91 -3.84 8.96 4.33
C GLU A 91 -5.07 8.35 3.68
N VAL A 92 -6.16 8.32 4.41
CA VAL A 92 -7.48 7.94 3.91
C VAL A 92 -8.38 9.16 4.06
N VAL A 93 -9.04 9.55 2.98
CA VAL A 93 -10.00 10.65 2.97
C VAL A 93 -11.33 10.12 2.49
N ALA A 94 -12.37 10.48 3.21
CA ALA A 94 -13.72 10.22 2.76
C ALA A 94 -14.50 11.51 2.77
N ARG A 95 -15.52 11.53 1.95
CA ARG A 95 -16.47 12.59 1.96
C ARG A 95 -17.10 12.70 3.35
N ASP A 96 -16.80 13.78 4.05
CA ASP A 96 -17.34 14.08 5.37
C ASP A 96 -18.52 15.06 5.24
N GLY A 97 -19.53 14.85 6.06
CA GLY A 97 -20.65 15.76 6.18
C GLY A 97 -21.29 15.60 7.57
N PRO A 98 -21.87 16.67 8.12
CA PRO A 98 -22.29 16.72 9.53
C PRO A 98 -23.31 15.66 9.98
N ALA A 99 -23.81 14.85 9.05
CA ALA A 99 -24.79 13.81 9.30
C ALA A 99 -24.40 12.44 8.73
N ARG A 100 -23.11 12.21 8.43
CA ARG A 100 -22.69 10.97 7.80
C ARG A 100 -22.05 10.01 8.79
N TRP A 101 -22.58 8.81 8.79
CA TRP A 101 -22.08 7.69 9.56
C TRP A 101 -21.63 6.61 8.60
N TRP A 102 -20.57 5.93 8.97
CA TRP A 102 -20.02 4.82 8.23
C TRP A 102 -20.20 3.54 9.01
N SER A 103 -20.40 2.44 8.33
CA SER A 103 -20.44 1.11 8.94
C SER A 103 -19.51 0.17 8.19
N PHE A 104 -18.92 -0.74 8.92
CA PHE A 104 -18.20 -1.86 8.32
C PHE A 104 -19.20 -2.97 8.00
N GLN A 105 -19.33 -3.28 6.73
CA GLN A 105 -20.22 -4.32 6.26
C GLN A 105 -19.43 -5.45 5.61
N LEU A 106 -19.85 -6.68 5.87
CA LEU A 106 -19.31 -7.85 5.19
C LEU A 106 -19.62 -7.73 3.69
N ASP A 107 -18.63 -7.96 2.86
CA ASP A 107 -18.84 -8.02 1.42
C ASP A 107 -19.42 -9.40 1.06
N GLU A 108 -20.65 -9.43 0.59
CA GLU A 108 -21.35 -10.67 0.20
C GLU A 108 -20.81 -11.26 -1.12
N GLU A 109 -20.18 -10.42 -1.94
CA GLU A 109 -19.50 -10.81 -3.16
C GLU A 109 -18.01 -10.44 -3.08
N PRO A 110 -17.19 -11.17 -2.31
CA PRO A 110 -15.76 -10.87 -2.24
C PRO A 110 -15.20 -10.94 -3.66
N SER A 111 -14.48 -9.89 -4.04
CA SER A 111 -13.73 -9.92 -5.28
C SER A 111 -12.89 -11.18 -5.29
N SER A 112 -12.88 -11.92 -6.39
CA SER A 112 -12.19 -13.21 -6.56
C SER A 112 -10.65 -13.15 -6.38
N ASN A 113 -10.16 -12.11 -5.76
CA ASN A 113 -8.75 -11.88 -5.55
C ASN A 113 -8.32 -12.45 -4.20
N ASP A 114 -7.62 -13.56 -4.21
CA ASP A 114 -7.06 -14.27 -3.05
C ASP A 114 -6.34 -13.35 -2.04
N MET A 115 -5.83 -12.20 -2.51
CA MET A 115 -5.15 -11.22 -1.66
C MET A 115 -6.09 -10.45 -0.72
N VAL A 116 -7.41 -10.56 -0.87
CA VAL A 116 -8.42 -9.81 -0.12
C VAL A 116 -9.34 -10.70 0.70
N GLU A 117 -9.25 -12.03 0.57
CA GLU A 117 -10.06 -12.98 1.36
C GLU A 117 -9.95 -12.75 2.86
N ASP A 118 -8.75 -12.42 3.36
CA ASP A 118 -8.53 -12.08 4.76
C ASP A 118 -9.14 -10.73 5.17
N TYR A 119 -9.67 -9.93 4.23
CA TYR A 119 -10.16 -8.57 4.42
C TYR A 119 -11.60 -8.44 3.92
N PRO A 120 -12.56 -9.13 4.55
CA PRO A 120 -13.91 -9.28 4.00
C PRO A 120 -14.79 -8.04 4.18
N TYR A 121 -14.36 -7.04 4.97
CA TYR A 121 -15.20 -5.90 5.27
C TYR A 121 -14.95 -4.72 4.33
N ARG A 122 -16.02 -4.01 4.00
CA ARG A 122 -16.03 -2.77 3.25
C ARG A 122 -16.64 -1.66 4.09
N LEU A 123 -16.20 -0.45 3.83
CA LEU A 123 -16.80 0.72 4.43
C LEU A 123 -18.02 1.13 3.60
N ARG A 124 -19.17 1.23 4.26
CA ARG A 124 -20.42 1.65 3.64
C ARG A 124 -21.01 2.81 4.42
N GLN A 125 -21.48 3.80 3.69
CA GLN A 125 -22.18 4.94 4.30
C GLN A 125 -23.55 4.47 4.76
N SER A 126 -23.91 4.77 6.01
CA SER A 126 -25.19 4.45 6.60
C SER A 126 -26.04 5.71 6.80
N GLY A 127 -27.35 5.59 6.65
CA GLY A 127 -28.32 6.58 7.16
C GLY A 127 -28.81 7.65 6.20
N ARG A 128 -28.49 7.62 4.89
CA ARG A 128 -29.04 8.59 3.96
C ARG A 128 -29.61 7.96 2.68
N ALA A 129 -30.71 8.55 2.19
CA ALA A 129 -31.20 8.30 0.84
C ALA A 129 -30.12 8.63 -0.20
N ALA A 130 -30.20 7.99 -1.36
CA ALA A 130 -29.28 8.21 -2.47
C ALA A 130 -29.03 9.71 -2.69
N GLU A 131 -27.76 10.07 -2.75
CA GLU A 131 -27.32 11.43 -2.94
C GLU A 131 -27.74 11.95 -4.31
N THR A 132 -28.18 13.19 -4.35
CA THR A 132 -28.49 13.84 -5.62
C THR A 132 -27.19 14.12 -6.39
N GLU A 133 -27.25 14.07 -7.71
CA GLU A 133 -26.11 14.40 -8.59
C GLU A 133 -25.57 15.83 -8.31
N SER A 134 -26.45 16.76 -7.94
CA SER A 134 -26.06 18.14 -7.57
C SER A 134 -25.21 18.18 -6.29
N GLU A 135 -25.58 17.43 -5.26
CA GLU A 135 -24.80 17.34 -4.00
C GLU A 135 -23.43 16.71 -4.26
N ARG A 136 -23.38 15.69 -5.11
CA ARG A 136 -22.14 15.05 -5.51
C ARG A 136 -21.20 16.01 -6.23
N LYS A 137 -21.69 16.76 -7.21
CA LYS A 137 -20.91 17.77 -7.94
C LYS A 137 -20.39 18.87 -7.02
N SER A 138 -21.20 19.32 -6.06
CA SER A 138 -20.78 20.31 -5.06
C SER A 138 -19.63 19.79 -4.22
N TRP A 139 -19.75 18.57 -3.72
CA TRP A 139 -18.69 17.97 -2.90
C TRP A 139 -17.38 17.76 -3.68
N ILE A 140 -17.45 17.30 -4.93
CA ILE A 140 -16.27 17.16 -5.78
C ILE A 140 -15.56 18.50 -5.95
N LYS A 141 -16.32 19.59 -6.07
CA LYS A 141 -15.76 20.93 -6.16
C LYS A 141 -15.06 21.34 -4.85
N GLU A 142 -15.71 21.14 -3.71
CA GLU A 142 -15.13 21.43 -2.39
C GLU A 142 -13.88 20.60 -2.12
N PHE A 143 -13.90 19.31 -2.45
CA PHE A 143 -12.75 18.45 -2.34
C PHE A 143 -11.55 18.94 -3.18
N ARG A 144 -11.81 19.42 -4.40
CA ARG A 144 -10.78 20.00 -5.26
C ARG A 144 -10.09 21.21 -4.64
N GLU A 145 -10.86 22.05 -3.97
CA GLU A 145 -10.35 23.31 -3.41
C GLU A 145 -9.55 23.08 -2.11
N ASP A 146 -10.02 22.23 -1.23
CA ASP A 146 -9.44 22.09 0.13
C ASP A 146 -8.52 20.88 0.32
N ASP A 147 -8.97 19.69 -0.04
CA ASP A 147 -8.24 18.46 0.31
C ASP A 147 -7.14 18.14 -0.69
N THR A 148 -7.26 18.59 -1.94
CA THR A 148 -6.21 18.38 -2.93
C THR A 148 -4.92 19.10 -2.52
N ALA A 149 -5.01 20.25 -1.86
CA ALA A 149 -3.84 20.97 -1.37
C ALA A 149 -3.07 20.16 -0.32
N LYS A 150 -3.78 19.53 0.61
CA LYS A 150 -3.14 18.69 1.66
C LYS A 150 -2.42 17.48 1.09
N VAL A 151 -3.05 16.77 0.14
CA VAL A 151 -2.39 15.64 -0.58
C VAL A 151 -1.07 16.08 -1.15
N MET A 152 -1.06 17.27 -1.63
CA MET A 152 0.05 17.86 -2.35
C MET A 152 1.20 18.22 -1.44
N ASP A 153 0.90 18.87 -0.34
CA ASP A 153 1.90 19.24 0.65
C ASP A 153 2.61 17.98 1.15
N TYR A 154 1.87 16.95 1.51
CA TYR A 154 2.41 15.66 1.94
C TYR A 154 3.27 14.93 0.89
N LEU A 155 2.90 15.01 -0.38
CA LEU A 155 3.66 14.34 -1.44
C LEU A 155 4.89 15.15 -1.88
N LEU A 156 4.88 16.47 -1.69
CA LEU A 156 5.96 17.38 -2.10
C LEU A 156 6.97 17.69 -0.99
N GLU A 157 6.57 17.65 0.29
CA GLU A 157 7.45 17.92 1.43
C GLU A 157 8.58 16.90 1.60
N SER A 158 8.51 15.76 0.94
CA SER A 158 9.56 14.75 0.99
C SER A 158 10.42 14.81 -0.26
N PRO A 159 11.58 15.48 -0.23
CA PRO A 159 12.49 15.49 -1.36
C PRO A 159 12.87 14.05 -1.73
N SER A 160 12.72 13.72 -2.99
CA SER A 160 13.08 12.41 -3.52
C SER A 160 14.29 12.57 -4.44
N GLU A 161 15.33 11.79 -4.19
CA GLU A 161 16.49 11.72 -5.09
C GLU A 161 16.12 11.12 -6.45
N SER A 162 15.07 10.29 -6.46
CA SER A 162 14.57 9.63 -7.69
C SER A 162 13.27 10.27 -8.17
N PRO A 163 13.03 10.31 -9.49
CA PRO A 163 11.82 10.89 -10.04
C PRO A 163 10.57 10.19 -9.50
N LEU A 164 9.64 10.96 -8.96
CA LEU A 164 8.36 10.44 -8.51
C LEU A 164 7.47 10.10 -9.71
N ARG A 165 6.94 8.90 -9.69
CA ARG A 165 5.92 8.44 -10.64
C ARG A 165 4.60 8.33 -9.93
N MET A 166 3.63 9.09 -10.41
CA MET A 166 2.29 9.08 -9.87
C MET A 166 1.36 8.22 -10.69
N LYS A 167 0.50 7.51 -9.98
CA LYS A 167 -0.50 6.64 -10.55
C LYS A 167 -1.73 6.67 -9.65
N LEU A 168 -2.89 6.77 -10.28
CA LEU A 168 -4.18 6.59 -9.66
C LEU A 168 -4.72 5.21 -10.06
N ALA A 169 -5.26 4.47 -9.12
CA ALA A 169 -5.91 3.20 -9.34
C ALA A 169 -7.31 3.24 -8.74
N PHE A 170 -8.32 2.91 -9.55
CA PHE A 170 -9.66 2.69 -9.04
C PHE A 170 -9.73 1.35 -8.32
N GLY A 171 -10.60 1.24 -7.33
CA GLY A 171 -10.71 0.04 -6.53
C GLY A 171 -11.42 0.31 -5.21
N GLU A 172 -11.21 -0.57 -4.23
CA GLU A 172 -11.87 -0.49 -2.94
C GLU A 172 -10.89 -0.66 -1.79
N LEU A 173 -11.15 0.04 -0.69
CA LEU A 173 -10.43 -0.15 0.56
C LEU A 173 -11.11 -1.25 1.38
N CYS A 174 -10.34 -2.28 1.68
CA CYS A 174 -10.79 -3.48 2.38
C CYS A 174 -10.22 -3.52 3.79
N PHE A 175 -10.97 -4.03 4.74
CA PHE A 175 -10.64 -4.00 6.16
C PHE A 175 -10.64 -5.38 6.79
N LEU A 176 -9.71 -5.58 7.73
CA LEU A 176 -9.65 -6.73 8.61
C LEU A 176 -10.05 -6.30 10.03
N LEU A 177 -11.23 -6.72 10.48
CA LEU A 177 -11.78 -6.36 11.79
C LEU A 177 -11.48 -7.43 12.83
N LYS A 178 -10.21 -7.60 13.22
CA LYS A 178 -9.87 -8.59 14.28
C LYS A 178 -10.33 -8.20 15.68
N SER A 179 -10.53 -6.93 15.94
CA SER A 179 -10.82 -6.38 17.27
C SER A 179 -12.14 -5.63 17.37
N ILE A 180 -12.81 -5.33 16.28
CA ILE A 180 -14.09 -4.61 16.29
C ILE A 180 -15.23 -5.63 16.20
N ARG A 181 -15.93 -5.83 17.31
CA ARG A 181 -17.09 -6.73 17.41
C ARG A 181 -18.38 -6.14 16.83
N CYS A 182 -18.31 -5.34 15.78
CA CYS A 182 -19.43 -4.48 15.42
C CYS A 182 -19.78 -4.60 13.94
N GLU A 183 -20.40 -5.70 13.53
CA GLU A 183 -21.06 -5.80 12.21
C GLU A 183 -22.21 -4.80 12.02
N SER A 184 -22.64 -4.11 13.06
CA SER A 184 -23.79 -3.18 13.01
C SER A 184 -23.55 -1.81 13.63
N SER A 185 -22.35 -1.50 14.13
CA SER A 185 -22.10 -0.18 14.71
C SER A 185 -21.68 0.83 13.65
N THR A 186 -22.35 1.94 13.68
CA THR A 186 -21.97 3.12 12.91
C THR A 186 -20.80 3.82 13.59
N ILE A 187 -19.85 4.30 12.80
CA ILE A 187 -18.67 5.02 13.26
C ILE A 187 -18.61 6.39 12.59
N ALA A 188 -18.28 7.40 13.38
CA ALA A 188 -18.06 8.74 12.85
C ALA A 188 -16.71 8.81 12.13
N TRP A 189 -16.63 9.65 11.09
CA TRP A 189 -15.41 9.78 10.29
C TRP A 189 -14.14 10.08 11.11
N PRO A 190 -14.12 11.01 12.09
CA PRO A 190 -12.93 11.26 12.88
C PRO A 190 -12.43 10.07 13.70
N GLU A 191 -13.34 9.19 14.10
CA GLU A 191 -12.99 7.95 14.82
C GLU A 191 -12.43 6.91 13.86
N LEU A 192 -13.04 6.77 12.67
CA LEU A 192 -12.54 5.89 11.62
C LEU A 192 -11.14 6.29 11.19
N GLN A 193 -10.88 7.57 10.98
CA GLN A 193 -9.57 8.10 10.60
C GLN A 193 -8.51 7.77 11.65
N LYS A 194 -8.85 7.88 12.94
CA LYS A 194 -7.97 7.45 14.03
C LYS A 194 -7.71 5.95 13.99
N LEU A 195 -8.74 5.13 13.74
CA LEU A 195 -8.59 3.68 13.64
C LEU A 195 -7.71 3.27 12.45
N CYS A 196 -7.86 3.90 11.29
CA CYS A 196 -7.02 3.64 10.12
C CYS A 196 -5.52 3.87 10.37
N ASN A 197 -5.19 4.74 11.33
CA ASN A 197 -3.83 5.04 11.72
C ASN A 197 -3.28 4.11 12.82
N LEU A 198 -4.11 3.21 13.38
CA LEU A 198 -3.64 2.23 14.38
C LEU A 198 -2.98 1.03 13.69
N GLN A 199 -1.86 0.58 14.25
CA GLN A 199 -1.13 -0.59 13.71
C GLN A 199 -1.96 -1.89 13.67
N ASP A 200 -2.92 -2.03 14.57
CA ASP A 200 -3.80 -3.20 14.65
C ASP A 200 -4.98 -3.15 13.67
N PHE A 201 -5.19 -1.99 13.05
CA PHE A 201 -6.25 -1.78 12.06
C PHE A 201 -5.69 -2.01 10.67
N SER A 202 -5.75 -3.24 10.23
CA SER A 202 -5.17 -3.63 8.95
C SER A 202 -6.12 -3.32 7.81
N THR A 203 -5.60 -2.62 6.80
CA THR A 203 -6.31 -2.32 5.56
C THR A 203 -5.57 -2.88 4.36
N ARG A 204 -6.31 -3.25 3.33
CA ARG A 204 -5.78 -3.59 2.01
C ARG A 204 -6.56 -2.87 0.92
N TRP A 205 -5.88 -2.63 -0.18
CA TRP A 205 -6.49 -2.09 -1.38
C TRP A 205 -6.76 -3.22 -2.36
N SER A 206 -8.03 -3.41 -2.71
CA SER A 206 -8.43 -4.20 -3.88
C SER A 206 -8.37 -3.29 -5.11
N ASN A 207 -7.68 -3.73 -6.15
CA ASN A 207 -7.71 -3.03 -7.45
C ASN A 207 -8.93 -3.42 -8.30
N PHE A 208 -9.85 -4.18 -7.73
CA PHE A 208 -11.08 -4.54 -8.41
C PHE A 208 -11.92 -3.28 -8.64
N CYS A 209 -12.27 -3.04 -9.89
CA CYS A 209 -13.08 -1.90 -10.29
C CYS A 209 -14.50 -2.37 -10.56
N SER A 210 -15.40 -2.12 -9.60
CA SER A 210 -16.81 -2.49 -9.74
C SER A 210 -17.54 -1.52 -10.66
N ARG A 211 -18.45 -2.05 -11.51
CA ARG A 211 -19.37 -1.23 -12.33
C ARG A 211 -20.64 -0.83 -11.57
N LYS A 212 -20.73 -1.08 -10.27
CA LYS A 212 -21.89 -0.70 -9.44
C LYS A 212 -22.07 0.82 -9.37
N SER A 213 -20.95 1.56 -9.41
CA SER A 213 -20.98 3.03 -9.49
C SER A 213 -21.38 3.47 -10.90
N PRO A 214 -22.44 4.29 -11.07
CA PRO A 214 -22.84 4.82 -12.38
C PRO A 214 -21.70 5.58 -13.08
N SER A 215 -20.92 6.35 -12.34
CA SER A 215 -19.80 7.13 -12.90
C SER A 215 -18.67 6.24 -13.38
N ILE A 216 -18.37 5.17 -12.63
CA ILE A 216 -17.37 4.19 -13.06
C ILE A 216 -17.90 3.39 -14.25
N ALA A 217 -19.17 3.01 -14.26
CA ALA A 217 -19.79 2.33 -15.39
C ALA A 217 -19.71 3.19 -16.68
N ALA A 218 -20.11 4.46 -16.60
CA ALA A 218 -20.03 5.38 -17.72
C ALA A 218 -18.58 5.57 -18.22
N LEU A 219 -17.63 5.78 -17.30
CA LEU A 219 -16.21 5.86 -17.66
C LEU A 219 -15.71 4.59 -18.34
N MET A 220 -16.15 3.42 -17.88
CA MET A 220 -15.77 2.14 -18.45
C MET A 220 -16.35 1.97 -19.86
N ASP A 221 -17.62 2.31 -20.06
CA ASP A 221 -18.29 2.25 -21.36
C ASP A 221 -17.61 3.17 -22.38
N ASP A 222 -17.25 4.39 -21.97
CA ASP A 222 -16.45 5.30 -22.78
C ASP A 222 -15.10 4.70 -23.16
N LEU A 223 -14.36 4.13 -22.20
CA LEU A 223 -13.06 3.52 -22.44
C LEU A 223 -13.18 2.30 -23.35
N GLU A 224 -14.20 1.46 -23.19
CA GLU A 224 -14.46 0.31 -24.05
C GLU A 224 -14.77 0.73 -25.48
N SER A 225 -15.57 1.78 -25.68
CA SER A 225 -15.83 2.34 -27.00
C SER A 225 -14.55 2.74 -27.76
N TRP A 226 -13.52 3.15 -27.03
CA TRP A 226 -12.20 3.47 -27.61
C TRP A 226 -11.38 2.21 -27.93
N ILE A 227 -11.55 1.15 -27.14
CA ILE A 227 -10.88 -0.14 -27.36
C ILE A 227 -11.42 -0.79 -28.63
N GLU A 228 -12.73 -0.76 -28.85
CA GLU A 228 -13.41 -1.30 -30.04
C GLU A 228 -12.93 -0.65 -31.36
N LYS A 229 -12.27 0.50 -31.28
CA LYS A 229 -11.64 1.20 -32.44
C LYS A 229 -10.30 0.60 -32.87
N GLY A 230 -10.00 -0.63 -32.46
CA GLY A 230 -8.84 -1.37 -32.98
C GLY A 230 -7.55 -1.23 -32.16
N ILE A 231 -7.66 -0.98 -30.87
CA ILE A 231 -6.49 -0.99 -29.98
C ILE A 231 -6.23 -2.43 -29.52
N GLU A 232 -5.16 -3.04 -30.02
CA GLU A 232 -4.76 -4.38 -29.59
C GLU A 232 -4.26 -4.40 -28.14
N PRO A 233 -4.66 -5.42 -27.34
CA PRO A 233 -4.12 -5.64 -26.03
C PRO A 233 -2.61 -5.94 -26.09
N ARG A 234 -1.86 -5.37 -25.18
CA ARG A 234 -0.45 -5.71 -24.98
C ARG A 234 -0.34 -6.70 -23.82
N ASN A 235 0.21 -7.87 -24.07
CA ASN A 235 0.49 -8.83 -23.04
C ASN A 235 1.77 -8.41 -22.29
N ALA A 236 1.70 -8.37 -20.98
CA ALA A 236 2.76 -7.89 -20.11
C ALA A 236 2.92 -8.80 -18.88
N LEU A 237 4.17 -9.08 -18.53
CA LEU A 237 4.52 -9.78 -17.29
C LEU A 237 5.27 -8.82 -16.37
N SER A 238 4.94 -8.85 -15.10
CA SER A 238 5.63 -8.10 -14.04
C SER A 238 6.21 -9.08 -13.05
N VAL A 239 7.51 -9.04 -12.80
CA VAL A 239 8.19 -9.89 -11.82
C VAL A 239 8.80 -9.01 -10.74
N HIS A 240 8.47 -9.29 -9.48
CA HIS A 240 9.01 -8.60 -8.31
C HIS A 240 9.99 -9.50 -7.57
N LEU A 241 11.22 -9.06 -7.45
CA LEU A 241 12.30 -9.80 -6.79
C LEU A 241 12.72 -9.13 -5.48
N ALA A 242 13.04 -9.92 -4.48
CA ALA A 242 13.95 -9.52 -3.42
C ALA A 242 15.35 -9.97 -3.83
N GLY A 243 16.27 -9.04 -3.93
CA GLY A 243 17.68 -9.30 -4.18
C GLY A 243 18.44 -9.53 -2.88
N HIS A 244 19.74 -9.75 -3.02
CA HIS A 244 20.69 -9.79 -1.92
C HIS A 244 20.80 -8.43 -1.23
N GLU A 245 21.10 -8.40 0.07
CA GLU A 245 21.31 -7.16 0.86
C GLU A 245 20.13 -6.19 0.92
N GLY A 246 18.89 -6.71 0.84
CA GLY A 246 17.69 -5.87 0.94
C GLY A 246 17.33 -5.11 -0.33
N ASN A 247 18.05 -5.29 -1.42
CA ASN A 247 17.67 -4.76 -2.72
C ASN A 247 16.34 -5.36 -3.19
N SER A 248 15.62 -4.64 -4.03
CA SER A 248 14.41 -5.15 -4.68
C SER A 248 14.41 -4.71 -6.13
N TYR A 249 13.88 -5.57 -6.99
CA TYR A 249 13.81 -5.31 -8.42
C TYR A 249 12.41 -5.55 -8.95
N ASP A 250 11.98 -4.69 -9.86
CA ASP A 250 10.73 -4.81 -10.61
C ASP A 250 11.10 -4.98 -12.09
N LEU A 251 10.95 -6.20 -12.62
CA LEU A 251 11.15 -6.48 -14.04
C LEU A 251 9.83 -6.40 -14.79
N LYS A 252 9.83 -5.80 -15.97
CA LYS A 252 8.67 -5.65 -16.84
C LYS A 252 8.97 -6.25 -18.20
N TYR A 253 8.20 -7.24 -18.55
CA TYR A 253 8.30 -7.94 -19.84
C TYR A 253 7.09 -7.61 -20.71
N HIS A 254 7.31 -7.66 -22.03
CA HIS A 254 6.26 -7.70 -23.03
C HIS A 254 6.33 -9.04 -23.78
N LEU A 255 5.18 -9.55 -24.16
CA LEU A 255 5.11 -10.72 -25.00
C LEU A 255 5.30 -10.29 -26.45
N VAL A 256 6.36 -10.78 -27.09
CA VAL A 256 6.73 -10.53 -28.49
C VAL A 256 6.97 -11.88 -29.16
N ASP A 257 6.28 -12.16 -30.22
CA ASP A 257 6.41 -13.41 -31.00
C ASP A 257 6.36 -14.69 -30.13
N GLY A 258 5.49 -14.69 -29.12
CA GLY A 258 5.30 -15.83 -28.21
C GLY A 258 6.38 -15.99 -27.13
N GLN A 259 7.25 -15.00 -26.94
CA GLN A 259 8.32 -15.00 -25.94
C GLN A 259 8.26 -13.74 -25.06
N TRP A 260 8.64 -13.89 -23.80
CA TRP A 260 8.74 -12.75 -22.88
C TRP A 260 10.06 -12.02 -23.06
N GLU A 261 9.99 -10.80 -23.58
CA GLU A 261 11.14 -9.88 -23.71
C GLU A 261 11.16 -8.85 -22.59
N LEU A 262 12.32 -8.68 -21.95
CA LEU A 262 12.52 -7.66 -20.94
C LEU A 262 12.41 -6.26 -21.57
N HIS A 263 11.46 -5.47 -21.08
CA HIS A 263 11.23 -4.11 -21.56
C HIS A 263 11.82 -3.06 -20.61
N ASN A 264 11.74 -3.26 -19.32
CA ASN A 264 12.28 -2.35 -18.31
C ASN A 264 12.62 -3.10 -17.02
N ALA A 265 13.64 -2.62 -16.33
CA ALA A 265 13.99 -3.06 -14.98
C ALA A 265 14.13 -1.83 -14.06
N TYR A 266 13.65 -1.96 -12.84
CA TYR A 266 13.69 -0.92 -11.82
C TYR A 266 14.26 -1.47 -10.52
N SER A 267 15.04 -0.65 -9.83
CA SER A 267 15.52 -0.92 -8.47
C SER A 267 14.89 0.02 -7.47
N ARG A 268 15.00 -0.32 -6.20
CA ARG A 268 14.65 0.56 -5.07
C ARG A 268 13.26 1.18 -5.16
N ARG A 269 12.26 0.42 -5.61
CA ARG A 269 10.89 0.91 -5.62
C ARG A 269 10.45 1.26 -4.21
N THR A 270 10.30 2.55 -3.93
CA THR A 270 9.83 3.07 -2.66
C THR A 270 8.51 3.80 -2.86
N VAL A 271 7.46 3.37 -2.16
CA VAL A 271 6.20 4.11 -2.10
C VAL A 271 6.41 5.27 -1.14
N ARG A 272 6.34 6.49 -1.64
CA ARG A 272 6.51 7.72 -0.87
C ARG A 272 5.21 8.21 -0.28
N GLY A 273 4.14 8.07 -0.99
CA GLY A 273 2.83 8.44 -0.52
C GLY A 273 1.75 7.53 -1.07
N THR A 274 0.76 7.25 -0.26
CA THR A 274 -0.47 6.57 -0.65
C THR A 274 -1.63 7.37 -0.08
N TYR A 275 -2.58 7.69 -0.94
CA TYR A 275 -3.73 8.49 -0.61
C TYR A 275 -4.97 7.82 -1.15
N ASP A 276 -5.83 7.38 -0.24
CA ASP A 276 -7.07 6.68 -0.56
C ASP A 276 -8.24 7.63 -0.44
N VAL A 277 -8.97 7.78 -1.52
CA VAL A 277 -10.15 8.65 -1.61
C VAL A 277 -11.40 7.78 -1.74
N ILE A 278 -12.31 7.93 -0.80
CA ILE A 278 -13.61 7.26 -0.80
C ILE A 278 -14.66 8.30 -1.15
N LEU A 279 -15.17 8.26 -2.38
CA LEU A 279 -16.16 9.21 -2.87
C LEU A 279 -17.57 8.83 -2.41
N ASP A 280 -17.91 7.56 -2.55
CA ASP A 280 -19.18 6.98 -2.14
C ASP A 280 -19.01 5.46 -1.89
N ASN A 281 -20.11 4.74 -1.70
CA ASN A 281 -20.08 3.30 -1.41
C ASN A 281 -19.44 2.46 -2.52
N ASP A 282 -19.48 2.93 -3.74
CA ASP A 282 -19.11 2.17 -4.93
C ASP A 282 -17.99 2.84 -5.75
N THR A 283 -17.57 4.04 -5.33
CA THR A 283 -16.52 4.82 -6.03
C THR A 283 -15.42 5.20 -5.08
N SER A 284 -14.27 4.60 -5.26
CA SER A 284 -13.04 5.00 -4.57
C SER A 284 -11.83 4.86 -5.48
N PHE A 285 -10.78 5.60 -5.17
CA PHE A 285 -9.52 5.51 -5.88
C PHE A 285 -8.33 5.73 -4.94
N ARG A 286 -7.21 5.16 -5.31
CA ARG A 286 -5.94 5.31 -4.62
C ARG A 286 -4.95 6.07 -5.50
N VAL A 287 -4.40 7.17 -4.99
CA VAL A 287 -3.24 7.83 -5.60
C VAL A 287 -1.98 7.30 -4.92
N ARG A 288 -1.00 6.92 -5.71
CA ARG A 288 0.27 6.42 -5.21
C ARG A 288 1.43 7.17 -5.86
N ALA A 289 2.27 7.76 -5.03
CA ALA A 289 3.55 8.33 -5.44
C ALA A 289 4.66 7.31 -5.18
N VAL A 290 5.38 6.93 -6.21
CA VAL A 290 6.43 5.91 -6.16
C VAL A 290 7.73 6.48 -6.72
N ALA A 291 8.77 6.48 -5.91
CA ALA A 291 10.14 6.68 -6.35
C ALA A 291 10.71 5.34 -6.82
N ARG A 292 11.40 5.33 -7.94
CA ARG A 292 12.10 4.15 -8.43
C ARG A 292 13.23 4.56 -9.36
N ASP A 293 14.33 3.84 -9.31
CA ASP A 293 15.49 4.03 -10.14
C ASP A 293 15.46 3.05 -11.32
N ASP A 294 15.84 3.51 -12.48
CA ASP A 294 16.02 2.62 -13.63
C ASP A 294 17.32 1.81 -13.42
N VAL A 295 17.27 0.53 -13.70
CA VAL A 295 18.45 -0.35 -13.68
C VAL A 295 19.18 -0.23 -15.02
N ALA A 296 20.50 -0.11 -14.97
CA ALA A 296 21.30 -0.10 -16.17
C ALA A 296 21.09 -1.39 -16.99
N GLU A 297 21.14 -1.28 -18.32
CA GLU A 297 20.76 -2.36 -19.23
C GLU A 297 21.58 -3.65 -18.99
N ASN A 298 22.90 -3.53 -18.78
CA ASN A 298 23.76 -4.68 -18.45
C ASN A 298 23.38 -5.36 -17.13
N ALA A 299 23.11 -4.58 -16.08
CA ALA A 299 22.67 -5.13 -14.79
C ALA A 299 21.25 -5.72 -14.90
N ALA A 300 20.38 -5.16 -15.72
CA ALA A 300 19.06 -5.71 -16.00
C ALA A 300 19.15 -7.07 -16.72
N ALA A 301 20.06 -7.21 -17.67
CA ALA A 301 20.35 -8.47 -18.38
C ALA A 301 20.89 -9.54 -17.39
N ASP A 302 21.80 -9.16 -16.49
CA ASP A 302 22.33 -10.06 -15.47
C ASP A 302 21.20 -10.58 -14.56
N ILE A 303 20.32 -9.67 -14.08
CA ILE A 303 19.18 -10.06 -13.23
C ILE A 303 18.20 -10.95 -13.99
N GLN A 304 17.95 -10.67 -15.27
CA GLN A 304 17.14 -11.53 -16.13
C GLN A 304 17.75 -12.91 -16.28
N GLY A 305 19.07 -13.00 -16.38
CA GLY A 305 19.81 -14.26 -16.50
C GLY A 305 19.63 -15.21 -15.30
N TYR A 306 19.12 -14.73 -14.17
CA TYR A 306 18.80 -15.55 -12.99
C TYR A 306 17.37 -16.12 -13.02
N LEU A 307 16.58 -15.78 -14.02
CA LEU A 307 15.18 -16.16 -14.10
C LEU A 307 14.93 -17.12 -15.27
N ASP A 308 14.18 -18.17 -14.99
CA ASP A 308 13.51 -18.98 -15.99
C ASP A 308 12.05 -18.50 -16.10
N VAL A 309 11.67 -17.98 -17.25
CA VAL A 309 10.33 -17.49 -17.54
C VAL A 309 9.76 -18.32 -18.67
N ALA A 310 8.75 -19.13 -18.40
CA ALA A 310 8.20 -20.08 -19.33
C ALA A 310 6.68 -19.90 -19.52
N ILE A 311 6.23 -19.89 -20.76
CA ILE A 311 4.83 -19.99 -21.11
C ILE A 311 4.51 -21.49 -21.26
N PRO A 312 3.40 -22.00 -20.67
CA PRO A 312 3.01 -23.39 -20.83
C PRO A 312 2.81 -23.80 -22.28
N ALA A 313 2.88 -25.11 -22.54
CA ALA A 313 2.76 -25.67 -23.90
C ALA A 313 1.40 -25.39 -24.57
N ASN A 314 0.35 -25.09 -23.77
CA ASN A 314 -0.96 -24.67 -24.28
C ASN A 314 -0.96 -23.24 -24.85
N GLY A 315 0.13 -22.48 -24.66
CA GLY A 315 0.27 -21.11 -25.14
C GLY A 315 -0.44 -20.06 -24.27
N ASP A 316 -1.05 -20.47 -23.14
CA ASP A 316 -1.73 -19.53 -22.25
C ASP A 316 -0.68 -18.73 -21.45
N PHE A 317 -0.48 -17.48 -21.83
CA PHE A 317 0.48 -16.60 -21.18
C PHE A 317 0.05 -16.19 -19.76
N PHE A 318 -1.23 -16.30 -19.38
CA PHE A 318 -1.68 -16.05 -18.01
C PHE A 318 -1.14 -17.10 -17.03
N GLU A 319 -0.91 -18.31 -17.51
CA GLU A 319 -0.32 -19.41 -16.75
C GLU A 319 1.22 -19.39 -16.76
N THR A 320 1.84 -18.27 -17.19
CA THR A 320 3.30 -18.11 -17.19
C THR A 320 3.89 -18.49 -15.84
N GLN A 321 4.91 -19.31 -15.88
CA GLN A 321 5.68 -19.73 -14.72
C GLN A 321 6.99 -18.95 -14.65
N VAL A 322 7.34 -18.51 -13.44
CA VAL A 322 8.62 -17.82 -13.17
C VAL A 322 9.33 -18.50 -12.03
N SER A 323 10.56 -18.91 -12.26
CA SER A 323 11.41 -19.53 -11.26
C SER A 323 12.83 -18.94 -11.27
N LEU A 324 13.55 -19.08 -10.17
CA LEU A 324 14.99 -18.80 -10.15
C LEU A 324 15.75 -20.01 -10.65
N ASN A 325 16.74 -19.79 -11.52
CA ASN A 325 17.64 -20.84 -11.96
C ASN A 325 18.81 -21.05 -10.98
N GLY A 326 19.64 -22.05 -11.24
CA GLY A 326 20.75 -22.44 -10.34
C GLY A 326 21.89 -21.42 -10.25
N THR A 327 21.89 -20.36 -11.07
CA THR A 327 22.92 -19.31 -11.06
C THR A 327 22.51 -18.11 -10.21
N ALA A 328 21.27 -18.08 -9.71
CA ALA A 328 20.77 -16.97 -8.92
C ALA A 328 21.56 -16.81 -7.60
N PRO A 329 21.92 -15.57 -7.22
CA PRO A 329 22.63 -15.30 -5.98
C PRO A 329 21.86 -15.80 -4.75
N ALA A 330 22.61 -16.28 -3.74
CA ALA A 330 22.03 -16.70 -2.46
C ALA A 330 21.23 -15.53 -1.82
N GLY A 331 20.01 -15.81 -1.36
CA GLY A 331 19.11 -14.82 -0.79
C GLY A 331 18.20 -14.09 -1.79
N MET A 332 18.40 -14.25 -3.08
CA MET A 332 17.44 -13.79 -4.07
C MET A 332 16.17 -14.63 -4.01
N ARG A 333 15.00 -13.99 -4.13
CA ARG A 333 13.70 -14.68 -4.15
C ARG A 333 12.69 -13.93 -4.97
N ILE A 334 11.80 -14.66 -5.60
CA ILE A 334 10.62 -14.11 -6.24
C ILE A 334 9.60 -13.74 -5.16
N LYS A 335 9.19 -12.47 -5.11
CA LYS A 335 8.13 -11.99 -4.20
C LYS A 335 6.75 -12.23 -4.79
N SER A 336 6.59 -11.91 -6.05
CA SER A 336 5.36 -12.10 -6.82
C SER A 336 5.64 -11.91 -8.30
N PHE A 337 4.76 -12.43 -9.12
CA PHE A 337 4.70 -12.12 -10.54
C PHE A 337 3.24 -12.12 -11.01
N ASP A 338 2.94 -11.30 -12.04
CA ASP A 338 1.61 -11.15 -12.63
C ASP A 338 1.74 -11.06 -14.14
N ALA A 339 1.17 -12.02 -14.86
CA ALA A 339 0.91 -11.91 -16.29
C ALA A 339 -0.45 -11.26 -16.52
N LYS A 340 -0.56 -10.39 -17.52
CA LYS A 340 -1.78 -9.64 -17.79
C LYS A 340 -1.89 -9.16 -19.23
N ALA A 341 -3.10 -9.14 -19.75
CA ALA A 341 -3.43 -8.38 -20.94
C ALA A 341 -3.73 -6.93 -20.56
N LYS A 342 -3.13 -5.97 -21.25
CA LYS A 342 -3.23 -4.55 -20.94
C LYS A 342 -3.59 -3.74 -22.16
N VAL A 343 -4.66 -2.95 -22.06
CA VAL A 343 -5.02 -1.94 -23.02
C VAL A 343 -4.75 -0.56 -22.44
N SER A 344 -4.29 0.38 -23.25
CA SER A 344 -4.07 1.76 -22.82
C SER A 344 -4.72 2.75 -23.76
N VAL A 345 -5.53 3.63 -23.20
CA VAL A 345 -6.26 4.68 -23.94
C VAL A 345 -5.84 6.05 -23.41
N LYS A 346 -5.69 7.02 -24.31
CA LYS A 346 -5.40 8.41 -23.94
C LYS A 346 -6.64 9.26 -24.15
N VAL A 347 -7.13 9.87 -23.08
CA VAL A 347 -8.32 10.75 -23.11
C VAL A 347 -8.04 11.97 -22.23
N ASN A 348 -8.31 13.16 -22.72
CA ASN A 348 -8.22 14.44 -21.97
C ASN A 348 -6.88 14.65 -21.23
N GLY A 349 -5.76 14.25 -21.82
CA GLY A 349 -4.43 14.37 -21.19
C GLY A 349 -4.15 13.29 -20.13
N LEU A 350 -5.08 12.37 -19.92
CA LEU A 350 -4.92 11.19 -19.08
C LEU A 350 -4.62 9.96 -19.94
N ARG A 351 -3.82 9.06 -19.40
CA ARG A 351 -3.60 7.73 -19.94
C ARG A 351 -4.22 6.71 -19.01
N PHE A 352 -5.35 6.18 -19.40
CA PHE A 352 -5.97 5.04 -18.73
C PHE A 352 -5.30 3.75 -19.15
N SER A 353 -5.27 2.80 -18.26
CA SER A 353 -4.79 1.45 -18.50
C SER A 353 -5.75 0.47 -17.86
N ILE A 354 -6.32 -0.37 -18.68
CA ILE A 354 -7.18 -1.46 -18.28
C ILE A 354 -6.36 -2.73 -18.34
N SER A 355 -6.36 -3.53 -17.29
CA SER A 355 -5.58 -4.76 -17.24
C SER A 355 -6.48 -5.92 -16.80
N TYR A 356 -6.41 -7.01 -17.55
CA TYR A 356 -6.97 -8.32 -17.19
C TYR A 356 -5.82 -9.17 -16.67
N LEU A 357 -6.01 -9.85 -15.53
CA LEU A 357 -4.99 -10.70 -14.93
C LEU A 357 -5.22 -12.19 -15.19
N ASP A 358 -6.47 -12.59 -15.38
CA ASP A 358 -6.84 -13.99 -15.67
C ASP A 358 -8.25 -14.02 -16.27
N GLU A 359 -8.49 -14.92 -17.24
CA GLU A 359 -9.84 -15.13 -17.79
C GLU A 359 -10.81 -15.68 -16.75
N LEU A 360 -10.34 -16.53 -15.84
CA LEU A 360 -11.16 -17.15 -14.80
C LEU A 360 -11.39 -16.23 -13.62
N LYS A 361 -10.38 -15.47 -13.22
CA LYS A 361 -10.44 -14.53 -12.08
C LYS A 361 -11.02 -13.18 -12.45
N LYS A 362 -11.13 -12.85 -13.74
CA LYS A 362 -11.70 -11.59 -14.27
C LYS A 362 -11.34 -10.35 -13.45
N GLU A 363 -10.14 -10.32 -12.87
CA GLU A 363 -9.70 -9.16 -12.15
C GLU A 363 -9.44 -8.04 -13.15
N PHE A 364 -10.26 -7.03 -13.04
CA PHE A 364 -10.25 -5.89 -13.92
C PHE A 364 -9.65 -4.71 -13.17
N ARG A 365 -8.46 -4.27 -13.57
CA ARG A 365 -7.78 -3.13 -12.96
C ARG A 365 -7.88 -1.92 -13.86
N LEU A 366 -8.47 -0.84 -13.35
CA LEU A 366 -8.48 0.44 -14.00
C LEU A 366 -7.47 1.38 -13.32
N GLU A 367 -6.47 1.79 -14.08
CA GLU A 367 -5.41 2.68 -13.61
C GLU A 367 -5.32 3.92 -14.50
N CYS A 368 -4.98 5.05 -13.89
CA CYS A 368 -4.84 6.31 -14.61
C CYS A 368 -3.53 7.02 -14.26
N ARG A 369 -2.97 7.76 -15.22
CA ARG A 369 -1.83 8.66 -15.05
C ARG A 369 -1.86 9.78 -16.08
N LEU A 370 -1.15 10.86 -15.81
CA LEU A 370 -0.95 11.92 -16.81
C LEU A 370 -0.17 11.40 -18.03
N THR A 371 -0.53 11.88 -19.22
CA THR A 371 0.27 11.66 -20.42
C THR A 371 1.61 12.38 -20.32
N GLY A 372 2.59 11.98 -21.15
CA GLY A 372 3.88 12.68 -21.23
C GLY A 372 3.72 14.14 -21.62
N GLU A 373 2.79 14.43 -22.52
CA GLU A 373 2.46 15.78 -22.98
C GLU A 373 1.93 16.67 -21.85
N GLU A 374 1.00 16.13 -21.05
CA GLU A 374 0.47 16.87 -19.88
C GLU A 374 1.55 17.10 -18.82
N LYS A 375 2.43 16.12 -18.57
CA LYS A 375 3.56 16.30 -17.65
C LYS A 375 4.52 17.38 -18.15
N ALA A 376 4.83 17.40 -19.44
CA ALA A 376 5.71 18.41 -20.02
C ALA A 376 5.17 19.84 -19.87
N LYS A 377 3.83 20.02 -19.91
CA LYS A 377 3.19 21.33 -19.68
C LYS A 377 3.37 21.84 -18.26
N LEU A 378 3.58 20.95 -17.28
CA LEU A 378 3.71 21.34 -15.88
C LEU A 378 5.07 21.95 -15.54
N GLY A 379 6.10 21.66 -16.33
CA GLY A 379 7.48 22.09 -16.03
C GLY A 379 8.04 21.46 -14.75
N ASP A 380 9.21 21.91 -14.33
CA ASP A 380 9.93 21.33 -13.18
C ASP A 380 9.30 21.63 -11.81
N GLY A 381 8.40 22.61 -11.73
CA GLY A 381 7.70 22.97 -10.47
C GLY A 381 6.22 22.61 -10.45
N GLY A 382 5.75 21.93 -11.47
CA GLY A 382 4.32 21.65 -11.63
C GLY A 382 3.85 20.47 -10.80
N ASN A 383 2.66 20.62 -10.23
CA ASN A 383 2.05 19.66 -9.36
C ASN A 383 1.29 18.56 -10.10
N ALA A 384 1.99 17.49 -10.47
CA ALA A 384 1.43 16.39 -11.24
C ALA A 384 0.32 15.61 -10.50
N ALA A 385 0.34 15.58 -9.17
CA ALA A 385 -0.70 14.90 -8.40
C ALA A 385 -2.01 15.68 -8.45
N HIS A 386 -1.94 16.97 -8.23
CA HIS A 386 -3.09 17.86 -8.31
C HIS A 386 -3.79 17.71 -9.66
N VAL A 387 -3.06 17.91 -10.74
CA VAL A 387 -3.63 17.84 -12.09
C VAL A 387 -4.19 16.44 -12.40
N LEU A 388 -3.54 15.38 -11.93
CA LEU A 388 -4.07 14.01 -12.09
C LEU A 388 -5.41 13.85 -11.37
N ILE A 389 -5.48 14.22 -10.10
CA ILE A 389 -6.70 14.09 -9.29
C ILE A 389 -7.81 14.98 -9.87
N GLU A 390 -7.50 16.22 -10.16
CA GLU A 390 -8.46 17.17 -10.72
C GLU A 390 -9.11 16.66 -12.02
N LYS A 391 -8.28 16.21 -12.98
CA LYS A 391 -8.79 15.67 -14.24
C LYS A 391 -9.65 14.42 -14.04
N VAL A 392 -9.28 13.55 -13.11
CA VAL A 392 -10.09 12.35 -12.81
C VAL A 392 -11.41 12.73 -12.18
N LEU A 393 -11.41 13.65 -11.21
CA LEU A 393 -12.66 14.12 -10.59
C LEU A 393 -13.58 14.80 -11.61
N GLN A 394 -13.03 15.54 -12.58
CA GLN A 394 -13.79 16.13 -13.69
C GLN A 394 -14.45 15.07 -14.58
N MET A 395 -13.82 13.91 -14.76
CA MET A 395 -14.40 12.81 -15.56
C MET A 395 -15.46 12.02 -14.80
N LEU A 396 -15.41 12.03 -13.47
CA LEU A 396 -16.39 11.37 -12.61
C LEU A 396 -17.59 12.24 -12.28
N SER A 397 -17.51 13.54 -12.56
CA SER A 397 -18.61 14.51 -12.37
C SER A 397 -19.55 14.54 -13.56
#